data_2a10e7c404bb31016a2cd0260edab127
#
_entry.id   2a10e7c404bb31016a2cd0260edab127
#
_cell.length_a   1.000
_cell.length_b   1.000
_cell.length_c   1.000
_cell.angle_alpha   90.00
_cell.angle_beta   90.00
_cell.angle_gamma   90.00
#
_symmetry.space_group_name_H-M   'P 1'
#
loop_
_entity.id
_entity.type
_entity.pdbx_description
1 polymer ?
#
loop_
_entity_poly.entity_id
_entity_poly.type
_entity_poly.pdbx_seq_one_letter_code
_entity_poly.pdbx_strand_id
1 'polypeptide(L)'
;MTNPRFTIIFATAALIAAPVYAETELSFYFGGQSSPHSVVTGTDPGNDVDDTPDFTAKWEGRSFEAPIYYGWRATRWQSETFGWGAEFTHAKVYSDQETRDEGGFDVLELTDGINILTVNAYRRWPNQFGALTPYVGGGLGISIPHVEVESAGGKTNGYQVTGAALRLTAGAKYAINETWGVFGEYQNTVSFNDMELDNGGALESRIITNALNIGISYSF
;
A
#
# COMPACT_ATOMS: atom_id res chain seq x y z
N MET A 1 -44.02 -46.30 -32.10
CA MET A 1 -43.41 -45.54 -30.99
C MET A 1 -41.90 -45.50 -31.25
N THR A 2 -41.40 -44.42 -31.81
CA THR A 2 -39.98 -44.27 -32.22
C THR A 2 -39.24 -43.43 -31.17
N ASN A 3 -38.28 -44.03 -30.49
CA ASN A 3 -37.46 -43.36 -29.50
C ASN A 3 -36.42 -42.43 -30.21
N PRO A 4 -36.32 -41.14 -29.82
CA PRO A 4 -35.23 -40.31 -30.34
C PRO A 4 -33.93 -40.62 -29.59
N ARG A 5 -32.88 -41.00 -30.33
CA ARG A 5 -31.54 -41.12 -29.82
C ARG A 5 -30.90 -39.75 -29.76
N PHE A 6 -30.62 -39.23 -28.55
CA PHE A 6 -29.82 -38.05 -28.34
C PHE A 6 -28.34 -38.39 -28.49
N THR A 7 -27.70 -37.86 -29.52
CA THR A 7 -26.25 -37.96 -29.71
C THR A 7 -25.63 -36.75 -28.99
N ILE A 8 -24.92 -37.01 -27.88
CA ILE A 8 -24.11 -36.00 -27.17
C ILE A 8 -22.78 -35.86 -27.89
N ILE A 9 -22.54 -34.72 -28.53
CA ILE A 9 -21.26 -34.39 -29.14
C ILE A 9 -20.37 -33.75 -28.04
N PHE A 10 -19.36 -34.47 -27.58
CA PHE A 10 -18.29 -33.90 -26.74
C PHE A 10 -17.34 -33.09 -27.63
N ALA A 11 -17.45 -31.77 -27.54
CA ALA A 11 -16.43 -30.88 -28.11
C ALA A 11 -15.19 -30.89 -27.18
N THR A 12 -14.17 -31.64 -27.58
CA THR A 12 -12.84 -31.58 -26.94
C THR A 12 -12.18 -30.25 -27.32
N ALA A 13 -12.20 -29.29 -26.43
CA ALA A 13 -11.41 -28.07 -26.55
C ALA A 13 -9.94 -28.46 -26.34
N ALA A 14 -9.16 -28.51 -27.42
CA ALA A 14 -7.71 -28.59 -27.33
C ALA A 14 -7.16 -27.32 -26.71
N LEU A 15 -6.78 -27.38 -25.44
CA LEU A 15 -5.98 -26.34 -24.77
C LEU A 15 -4.61 -26.33 -25.45
N ILE A 16 -4.42 -25.41 -26.37
CA ILE A 16 -3.09 -25.03 -26.89
C ILE A 16 -2.34 -24.44 -25.71
N ALA A 17 -1.43 -25.20 -25.10
CA ALA A 17 -0.51 -24.69 -24.10
C ALA A 17 0.42 -23.69 -24.80
N ALA A 18 0.09 -22.43 -24.75
CA ALA A 18 1.05 -21.37 -25.05
C ALA A 18 2.26 -21.51 -24.12
N PRO A 19 3.50 -21.23 -24.57
CA PRO A 19 4.65 -21.23 -23.68
C PRO A 19 4.35 -20.37 -22.47
N VAL A 20 4.41 -20.96 -21.28
CA VAL A 20 4.14 -20.24 -20.04
C VAL A 20 5.34 -19.33 -19.79
N TYR A 21 5.22 -18.07 -20.18
CA TYR A 21 6.14 -17.04 -19.69
C TYR A 21 5.96 -16.97 -18.18
N ALA A 22 7.01 -17.23 -17.45
CA ALA A 22 6.92 -17.31 -16.00
C ALA A 22 8.22 -16.76 -15.42
N GLU A 23 8.26 -15.46 -15.24
CA GLU A 23 9.34 -14.74 -14.55
C GLU A 23 8.85 -14.34 -13.16
N THR A 24 9.64 -14.59 -12.13
CA THR A 24 9.41 -14.05 -10.80
C THR A 24 10.40 -12.92 -10.56
N GLU A 25 9.90 -11.79 -10.09
CA GLU A 25 10.72 -10.62 -9.77
C GLU A 25 10.53 -10.25 -8.30
N LEU A 26 11.62 -10.17 -7.56
CA LEU A 26 11.66 -9.63 -6.20
C LEU A 26 12.24 -8.23 -6.26
N SER A 27 11.61 -7.29 -5.58
CA SER A 27 12.04 -5.90 -5.53
C SER A 27 12.12 -5.41 -4.10
N PHE A 28 13.13 -4.60 -3.84
CA PHE A 28 13.26 -3.81 -2.61
C PHE A 28 13.43 -2.37 -2.98
N TYR A 29 12.78 -1.47 -2.24
CA TYR A 29 12.89 -0.04 -2.46
C TYR A 29 12.88 0.74 -1.15
N PHE A 30 13.38 1.96 -1.22
CA PHE A 30 13.25 3.00 -0.22
C PHE A 30 13.03 4.34 -0.93
N GLY A 31 12.63 5.36 -0.19
CA GLY A 31 12.33 6.65 -0.83
C GLY A 31 11.89 7.71 0.14
N GLY A 32 11.38 8.80 -0.43
CA GLY A 32 10.75 9.87 0.30
C GLY A 32 9.25 9.86 0.11
N GLN A 33 8.51 9.96 1.20
CA GLN A 33 7.06 10.08 1.19
C GLN A 33 6.58 11.40 1.75
N SER A 34 5.39 11.81 1.33
CA SER A 34 4.61 12.89 1.90
C SER A 34 3.16 12.45 2.04
N SER A 35 2.49 12.99 3.04
CA SER A 35 1.06 12.75 3.26
C SER A 35 0.34 14.09 3.31
N PRO A 36 -0.59 14.38 2.39
CA PRO A 36 -1.47 15.53 2.49
C PRO A 36 -2.26 15.52 3.79
N HIS A 37 -2.67 16.69 4.24
CA HIS A 37 -3.56 16.84 5.38
C HIS A 37 -4.85 16.06 5.15
N SER A 38 -5.40 15.48 6.22
CA SER A 38 -6.65 14.75 6.18
C SER A 38 -7.48 14.98 7.43
N VAL A 39 -8.78 14.81 7.28
CA VAL A 39 -9.71 14.95 8.40
C VAL A 39 -9.56 13.75 9.32
N VAL A 40 -9.53 14.01 10.63
CA VAL A 40 -9.63 13.04 11.72
C VAL A 40 -10.96 13.29 12.41
N THR A 41 -11.80 12.26 12.48
CA THR A 41 -13.09 12.30 13.17
C THR A 41 -13.21 11.10 14.09
N GLY A 42 -14.09 11.19 15.07
CA GLY A 42 -14.38 10.02 15.89
C GLY A 42 -14.86 10.34 17.29
N THR A 43 -14.43 9.50 18.23
CA THR A 43 -14.70 9.68 19.66
C THR A 43 -13.44 9.36 20.46
N ASP A 44 -13.15 10.18 21.44
CA ASP A 44 -12.05 10.00 22.41
C ASP A 44 -12.55 10.37 23.81
N PRO A 45 -13.26 9.42 24.50
CA PRO A 45 -13.87 9.69 25.77
C PRO A 45 -12.86 10.13 26.84
N GLY A 46 -13.09 11.29 27.43
CA GLY A 46 -12.20 11.88 28.43
C GLY A 46 -11.07 12.74 27.87
N ASN A 47 -11.11 13.10 26.58
CA ASN A 47 -10.25 14.09 26.00
C ASN A 47 -10.61 15.49 26.55
N ASP A 48 -9.59 16.25 26.98
CA ASP A 48 -9.79 17.54 27.65
C ASP A 48 -10.31 18.65 26.71
N VAL A 49 -10.18 18.48 25.39
CA VAL A 49 -10.59 19.48 24.39
C VAL A 49 -11.94 19.10 23.80
N ASP A 50 -12.09 17.90 23.27
CA ASP A 50 -13.34 17.42 22.66
C ASP A 50 -13.41 15.87 22.69
N ASP A 51 -14.46 15.31 23.31
CA ASP A 51 -14.75 13.88 23.28
C ASP A 51 -15.17 13.36 21.89
N THR A 52 -15.47 14.27 20.95
CA THR A 52 -15.88 13.95 19.57
C THR A 52 -15.06 14.73 18.55
N PRO A 53 -13.74 14.48 18.47
CA PRO A 53 -12.85 15.26 17.63
C PRO A 53 -13.28 15.25 16.15
N ASP A 54 -13.26 16.44 15.53
CA ASP A 54 -13.47 16.67 14.10
C ASP A 54 -12.57 17.81 13.64
N PHE A 55 -11.37 17.47 13.19
CA PHE A 55 -10.36 18.46 12.78
C PHE A 55 -9.54 17.96 11.58
N THR A 56 -8.75 18.87 11.00
CA THR A 56 -7.84 18.52 9.90
C THR A 56 -6.41 18.33 10.43
N ALA A 57 -5.95 17.08 10.46
CA ALA A 57 -4.59 16.77 10.84
C ALA A 57 -3.58 17.09 9.72
N LYS A 58 -2.49 17.74 10.11
CA LYS A 58 -1.32 18.02 9.27
C LYS A 58 -0.30 16.91 9.49
N TRP A 59 -0.02 16.13 8.44
CA TRP A 59 0.84 14.96 8.53
C TRP A 59 2.25 15.22 8.02
N GLU A 60 3.24 14.72 8.76
CA GLU A 60 4.65 14.68 8.39
C GLU A 60 5.10 13.26 8.13
N GLY A 61 5.74 13.00 6.99
CA GLY A 61 6.17 11.65 6.60
C GLY A 61 7.48 11.18 7.22
N ARG A 62 8.40 12.07 7.58
CA ARG A 62 9.71 11.83 8.20
C ARG A 62 10.45 10.60 7.67
N SER A 63 10.49 10.42 6.36
CA SER A 63 10.87 9.18 5.66
C SER A 63 12.25 8.63 6.00
N PHE A 64 13.19 9.50 6.39
CA PHE A 64 14.58 9.16 6.67
C PHE A 64 14.92 9.10 8.16
N GLU A 65 13.96 9.36 9.03
CA GLU A 65 14.07 9.11 10.46
C GLU A 65 13.74 7.64 10.74
N ALA A 66 14.41 7.00 11.70
CA ALA A 66 14.15 5.60 12.03
C ALA A 66 12.77 5.44 12.73
N PRO A 67 12.00 4.41 12.37
CA PRO A 67 12.18 3.46 11.27
C PRO A 67 11.97 4.12 9.90
N ILE A 68 12.86 3.86 8.94
CA ILE A 68 12.84 4.52 7.62
C ILE A 68 11.66 4.01 6.76
N TYR A 69 11.28 4.79 5.73
CA TYR A 69 10.33 4.35 4.72
C TYR A 69 10.98 3.34 3.76
N TYR A 70 10.36 2.16 3.58
CA TYR A 70 10.82 1.12 2.65
C TYR A 70 9.67 0.21 2.21
N GLY A 71 9.94 -0.63 1.20
CA GLY A 71 9.02 -1.67 0.80
C GLY A 71 9.66 -2.84 0.08
N TRP A 72 8.89 -3.93 0.03
CA TRP A 72 9.22 -5.19 -0.65
C TRP A 72 8.09 -5.58 -1.58
N ARG A 73 8.46 -6.08 -2.76
CA ARG A 73 7.50 -6.53 -3.76
C ARG A 73 7.95 -7.86 -4.35
N ALA A 74 7.00 -8.80 -4.49
CA ALA A 74 7.18 -10.02 -5.25
C ALA A 74 6.16 -10.02 -6.39
N THR A 75 6.63 -10.02 -7.63
CA THR A 75 5.78 -9.99 -8.83
C THR A 75 5.98 -11.26 -9.65
N ARG A 76 4.88 -11.89 -10.04
CA ARG A 76 4.85 -13.00 -11.00
C ARG A 76 4.37 -12.48 -12.35
N TRP A 77 5.26 -12.42 -13.33
CA TRP A 77 4.94 -12.05 -14.69
C TRP A 77 4.33 -13.24 -15.42
N GLN A 78 3.09 -13.11 -15.88
CA GLN A 78 2.35 -14.12 -16.63
C GLN A 78 2.62 -14.05 -18.14
N SER A 79 3.08 -12.88 -18.59
CA SER A 79 3.52 -12.60 -19.94
C SER A 79 4.65 -11.56 -19.91
N GLU A 80 5.23 -11.26 -21.05
CA GLU A 80 6.22 -10.19 -21.16
C GLU A 80 5.71 -8.82 -20.66
N THR A 81 4.38 -8.60 -20.68
CA THR A 81 3.79 -7.29 -20.41
C THR A 81 2.85 -7.23 -19.22
N PHE A 82 2.41 -8.36 -18.68
CA PHE A 82 1.43 -8.42 -17.58
C PHE A 82 1.92 -9.31 -16.45
N GLY A 83 1.78 -8.83 -15.24
CA GLY A 83 2.08 -9.57 -14.00
C GLY A 83 1.15 -9.17 -12.86
N TRP A 84 1.18 -9.94 -11.81
CA TRP A 84 0.54 -9.62 -10.54
C TRP A 84 1.48 -9.99 -9.39
N GLY A 85 1.28 -9.40 -8.23
CA GLY A 85 2.15 -9.65 -7.11
C GLY A 85 1.63 -9.11 -5.79
N ALA A 86 2.35 -9.44 -4.74
CA ALA A 86 2.13 -8.92 -3.41
C ALA A 86 3.20 -7.87 -3.07
N GLU A 87 2.80 -6.86 -2.33
CA GLU A 87 3.69 -5.78 -1.92
C GLU A 87 3.41 -5.37 -0.48
N PHE A 88 4.48 -5.23 0.28
CA PHE A 88 4.51 -4.67 1.62
C PHE A 88 5.21 -3.32 1.58
N THR A 89 4.63 -2.31 2.23
CA THR A 89 5.24 -0.99 2.41
C THR A 89 5.15 -0.58 3.87
N HIS A 90 6.26 -0.13 4.40
CA HIS A 90 6.36 0.50 5.70
C HIS A 90 6.38 2.02 5.50
N ALA A 91 5.22 2.63 5.62
CA ALA A 91 5.03 4.08 5.60
C ALA A 91 4.80 4.59 7.03
N LYS A 92 4.80 5.89 7.25
CA LYS A 92 4.49 6.48 8.56
C LYS A 92 4.00 7.91 8.44
N VAL A 93 3.22 8.35 9.42
CA VAL A 93 2.79 9.73 9.57
C VAL A 93 2.82 10.16 11.03
N TYR A 94 3.25 11.39 11.24
CA TYR A 94 3.26 12.11 12.51
C TYR A 94 2.35 13.33 12.37
N SER A 95 1.52 13.63 13.36
CA SER A 95 0.86 14.92 13.41
C SER A 95 1.84 16.01 13.84
N ASP A 96 1.67 17.21 13.33
CA ASP A 96 2.41 18.38 13.84
C ASP A 96 1.86 18.84 15.21
N GLN A 97 2.56 19.77 15.84
CA GLN A 97 2.17 20.26 17.17
C GLN A 97 0.82 21.00 17.14
N GLU A 98 0.57 21.81 16.10
CA GLU A 98 -0.67 22.57 15.96
C GLU A 98 -1.89 21.64 15.89
N THR A 99 -1.76 20.53 15.13
CA THR A 99 -2.78 19.48 15.05
C THR A 99 -3.06 18.84 16.42
N ARG A 100 -2.02 18.52 17.18
CA ARG A 100 -2.18 17.92 18.50
C ARG A 100 -2.85 18.87 19.49
N ASP A 101 -2.43 20.14 19.50
CA ASP A 101 -3.02 21.16 20.36
C ASP A 101 -4.50 21.41 20.02
N GLU A 102 -4.87 21.41 18.72
CA GLU A 102 -6.26 21.56 18.25
C GLU A 102 -7.14 20.38 18.67
N GLY A 103 -6.63 19.14 18.56
CA GLY A 103 -7.38 17.93 18.86
C GLY A 103 -7.30 17.44 20.30
N GLY A 104 -6.49 18.09 21.16
CA GLY A 104 -6.31 17.68 22.56
C GLY A 104 -5.48 16.40 22.73
N PHE A 105 -4.50 16.19 21.83
CA PHE A 105 -3.63 15.02 21.85
C PHE A 105 -2.20 15.37 22.29
N ASP A 106 -1.64 14.60 23.20
CA ASP A 106 -0.20 14.61 23.47
C ASP A 106 0.57 13.90 22.35
N VAL A 107 0.00 12.79 21.87
CA VAL A 107 0.52 11.98 20.75
C VAL A 107 -0.64 11.62 19.81
N LEU A 108 -0.43 11.81 18.50
CA LEU A 108 -1.32 11.35 17.45
C LEU A 108 -0.47 10.98 16.23
N GLU A 109 -0.15 9.70 16.11
CA GLU A 109 0.77 9.24 15.07
C GLU A 109 0.59 7.76 14.71
N LEU A 110 1.06 7.40 13.52
CA LEU A 110 1.12 6.04 13.02
C LEU A 110 2.59 5.76 12.63
N THR A 111 3.45 5.52 13.63
CA THR A 111 4.89 5.75 13.56
C THR A 111 5.77 4.54 13.43
N ASP A 112 5.47 3.45 14.12
CA ASP A 112 6.16 2.17 13.89
C ASP A 112 5.63 1.47 12.62
N GLY A 113 5.08 2.28 11.73
CA GLY A 113 4.64 2.03 10.38
C GLY A 113 3.12 2.02 10.19
N ILE A 114 2.68 2.70 9.14
CA ILE A 114 1.48 2.29 8.42
C ILE A 114 1.93 1.13 7.53
N ASN A 115 1.89 -0.09 8.05
CA ASN A 115 2.23 -1.28 7.29
C ASN A 115 1.10 -1.55 6.31
N ILE A 116 1.37 -1.41 5.02
CA ILE A 116 0.37 -1.63 3.98
C ILE A 116 0.73 -2.87 3.19
N LEU A 117 -0.18 -3.85 3.18
CA LEU A 117 -0.06 -5.06 2.39
C LEU A 117 -1.07 -5.03 1.25
N THR A 118 -0.59 -5.10 0.00
CA THR A 118 -1.45 -5.04 -1.19
C THR A 118 -1.18 -6.19 -2.14
N VAL A 119 -2.22 -6.59 -2.88
CA VAL A 119 -2.10 -7.39 -4.10
C VAL A 119 -2.32 -6.47 -5.28
N ASN A 120 -1.37 -6.48 -6.21
CA ASN A 120 -1.29 -5.53 -7.31
C ASN A 120 -1.26 -6.27 -8.66
N ALA A 121 -1.85 -5.65 -9.67
CA ALA A 121 -1.65 -6.00 -11.07
C ALA A 121 -0.72 -4.96 -11.72
N TYR A 122 0.19 -5.45 -12.58
CA TYR A 122 1.18 -4.61 -13.25
C TYR A 122 1.11 -4.77 -14.76
N ARG A 123 1.31 -3.67 -15.47
CA ARG A 123 1.57 -3.61 -16.90
C ARG A 123 2.94 -3.00 -17.14
N ARG A 124 3.78 -3.66 -17.95
CA ARG A 124 5.11 -3.13 -18.37
C ARG A 124 5.24 -3.13 -19.89
N TRP A 125 6.13 -2.30 -20.39
CA TRP A 125 6.43 -2.14 -21.82
C TRP A 125 7.92 -2.38 -22.08
N PRO A 126 8.37 -3.65 -22.14
CA PRO A 126 9.76 -3.98 -22.42
C PRO A 126 10.11 -3.67 -23.87
N ASN A 127 11.40 -3.49 -24.15
CA ASN A 127 11.98 -3.32 -25.51
C ASN A 127 11.52 -2.07 -26.29
N GLN A 128 10.75 -1.17 -25.70
CA GLN A 128 10.32 0.07 -26.38
C GLN A 128 11.33 1.22 -26.23
N PHE A 129 12.11 1.20 -25.15
CA PHE A 129 13.08 2.26 -24.83
C PHE A 129 14.46 1.67 -24.48
N GLY A 130 14.92 0.67 -25.25
CA GLY A 130 16.19 -0.03 -25.00
C GLY A 130 16.17 -0.79 -23.68
N ALA A 131 17.14 -0.52 -22.80
CA ALA A 131 17.23 -1.16 -21.49
C ALA A 131 16.22 -0.62 -20.46
N LEU A 132 15.48 0.42 -20.79
CA LEU A 132 14.47 1.04 -19.91
C LEU A 132 13.09 0.44 -20.20
N THR A 133 12.47 -0.10 -19.16
CA THR A 133 11.13 -0.71 -19.19
C THR A 133 10.18 0.09 -18.33
N PRO A 134 9.34 0.98 -18.90
CA PRO A 134 8.27 1.63 -18.16
C PRO A 134 7.24 0.63 -17.66
N TYR A 135 6.60 0.95 -16.53
CA TYR A 135 5.50 0.16 -16.00
C TYR A 135 4.51 1.02 -15.21
N VAL A 136 3.30 0.48 -15.09
CA VAL A 136 2.27 0.98 -14.18
C VAL A 136 1.67 -0.20 -13.42
N GLY A 137 1.14 0.08 -12.26
CA GLY A 137 0.47 -0.92 -11.44
C GLY A 137 -0.66 -0.31 -10.61
N GLY A 138 -1.53 -1.18 -10.15
CA GLY A 138 -2.58 -0.82 -9.21
C GLY A 138 -3.06 -2.02 -8.43
N GLY A 139 -3.52 -1.79 -7.22
CA GLY A 139 -3.90 -2.86 -6.32
C GLY A 139 -4.76 -2.44 -5.15
N LEU A 140 -5.18 -3.47 -4.44
CA LEU A 140 -6.02 -3.40 -3.25
C LEU A 140 -5.33 -4.13 -2.11
N GLY A 141 -5.59 -3.71 -0.89
CA GLY A 141 -5.00 -4.33 0.28
C GLY A 141 -5.57 -3.84 1.60
N ILE A 142 -4.78 -4.00 2.64
CA ILE A 142 -5.12 -3.62 4.00
C ILE A 142 -4.06 -2.71 4.61
N SER A 143 -4.52 -1.86 5.52
CA SER A 143 -3.68 -1.01 6.37
C SER A 143 -3.55 -1.64 7.75
N ILE A 144 -2.32 -1.75 8.23
CA ILE A 144 -1.97 -2.32 9.53
C ILE A 144 -1.04 -1.34 10.26
N PRO A 145 -1.53 -0.15 10.64
CA PRO A 145 -0.70 0.83 11.33
C PRO A 145 -0.38 0.39 12.75
N HIS A 146 0.76 0.86 13.25
CA HIS A 146 0.98 0.99 14.68
C HIS A 146 0.31 2.28 15.13
N VAL A 147 -0.82 2.15 15.80
CA VAL A 147 -1.60 3.28 16.32
C VAL A 147 -0.98 3.73 17.62
N GLU A 148 -0.52 4.98 17.67
CA GLU A 148 -0.05 5.61 18.89
C GLU A 148 -0.81 6.91 19.10
N VAL A 149 -1.74 6.86 20.06
CA VAL A 149 -2.62 7.97 20.43
C VAL A 149 -2.56 8.15 21.93
N GLU A 150 -2.30 9.36 22.39
CA GLU A 150 -2.29 9.71 23.82
C GLU A 150 -3.01 11.05 23.99
N SER A 151 -3.98 11.06 24.89
CA SER A 151 -4.76 12.24 25.30
C SER A 151 -5.06 12.14 26.81
N ALA A 152 -5.77 13.12 27.36
CA ALA A 152 -6.29 13.04 28.73
C ALA A 152 -7.24 11.83 28.92
N GLY A 153 -7.90 11.36 27.84
CA GLY A 153 -8.77 10.17 27.85
C GLY A 153 -8.05 8.85 27.99
N GLY A 154 -6.75 8.80 27.69
CA GLY A 154 -5.95 7.58 27.81
C GLY A 154 -4.86 7.44 26.76
N LYS A 155 -4.25 6.26 26.74
CA LYS A 155 -3.19 5.92 25.78
C LYS A 155 -3.51 4.62 25.05
N THR A 156 -3.39 4.68 23.73
CA THR A 156 -3.46 3.51 22.83
C THR A 156 -2.12 3.35 22.17
N ASN A 157 -1.55 2.13 22.19
CA ASN A 157 -0.27 1.87 21.57
C ASN A 157 -0.22 0.41 21.08
N GLY A 158 -0.33 0.21 19.75
CA GLY A 158 -0.29 -1.14 19.18
C GLY A 158 -0.68 -1.22 17.70
N TYR A 159 -0.39 -2.38 17.12
CA TYR A 159 -0.77 -2.67 15.74
C TYR A 159 -2.25 -3.06 15.63
N GLN A 160 -2.94 -2.48 14.66
CA GLN A 160 -4.34 -2.78 14.36
C GLN A 160 -4.53 -2.96 12.85
N VAL A 161 -5.47 -3.81 12.44
CA VAL A 161 -5.95 -3.83 11.06
C VAL A 161 -7.06 -2.80 10.94
N THR A 162 -6.73 -1.62 10.44
CA THR A 162 -7.63 -0.47 10.49
C THR A 162 -8.53 -0.31 9.26
N GLY A 163 -8.24 -0.99 8.16
CA GLY A 163 -9.12 -0.93 7.00
C GLY A 163 -8.46 -1.23 5.66
N ALA A 164 -9.15 -0.84 4.60
CA ALA A 164 -8.72 -1.09 3.24
C ALA A 164 -7.63 -0.10 2.78
N ALA A 165 -6.82 -0.55 1.82
CA ALA A 165 -5.86 0.30 1.11
C ALA A 165 -5.99 0.14 -0.41
N LEU A 166 -5.80 1.25 -1.13
CA LEU A 166 -5.75 1.32 -2.59
C LEU A 166 -4.36 1.81 -2.99
N ARG A 167 -3.77 1.21 -4.03
CA ARG A 167 -2.44 1.60 -4.51
C ARG A 167 -2.43 1.84 -6.00
N LEU A 168 -1.70 2.89 -6.42
CA LEU A 168 -1.31 3.15 -7.80
C LEU A 168 0.20 3.33 -7.85
N THR A 169 0.84 2.78 -8.87
CA THR A 169 2.28 2.85 -9.08
C THR A 169 2.55 3.18 -10.54
N ALA A 170 3.53 4.06 -10.79
CA ALA A 170 4.05 4.33 -12.12
C ALA A 170 5.57 4.51 -12.03
N GLY A 171 6.32 3.80 -12.87
CA GLY A 171 7.77 3.82 -12.79
C GLY A 171 8.45 3.33 -14.05
N ALA A 172 9.78 3.23 -13.96
CA ALA A 172 10.60 2.64 -15.00
C ALA A 172 11.76 1.86 -14.39
N LYS A 173 11.99 0.66 -14.92
CA LYS A 173 13.10 -0.23 -14.57
C LYS A 173 14.18 -0.12 -15.64
N TYR A 174 15.43 0.01 -15.22
CA TYR A 174 16.62 -0.11 -16.06
C TYR A 174 17.27 -1.47 -15.80
N ALA A 175 17.35 -2.32 -16.83
CA ALA A 175 18.00 -3.62 -16.75
C ALA A 175 19.52 -3.46 -16.75
N ILE A 176 20.18 -3.87 -15.66
CA ILE A 176 21.65 -3.92 -15.56
C ILE A 176 22.16 -5.17 -16.30
N ASN A 177 21.46 -6.28 -16.13
CA ASN A 177 21.69 -7.54 -16.83
C ASN A 177 20.38 -8.36 -16.85
N GLU A 178 20.45 -9.63 -17.23
CA GLU A 178 19.27 -10.53 -17.33
C GLU A 178 18.57 -10.76 -15.97
N THR A 179 19.28 -10.62 -14.87
CA THR A 179 18.82 -10.93 -13.51
C THR A 179 18.56 -9.69 -12.68
N TRP A 180 19.39 -8.65 -12.79
CA TRP A 180 19.36 -7.46 -11.93
C TRP A 180 18.88 -6.22 -12.67
N GLY A 181 18.06 -5.44 -12.00
CA GLY A 181 17.65 -4.12 -12.45
C GLY A 181 17.62 -3.11 -11.30
N VAL A 182 17.64 -1.85 -11.66
CA VAL A 182 17.32 -0.73 -10.78
C VAL A 182 16.07 -0.05 -11.31
N PHE A 183 15.27 0.54 -10.42
CA PHE A 183 14.06 1.24 -10.83
C PHE A 183 13.84 2.51 -10.03
N GLY A 184 13.11 3.43 -10.64
CA GLY A 184 12.52 4.57 -9.98
C GLY A 184 11.02 4.58 -10.21
N GLU A 185 10.24 4.91 -9.18
CA GLU A 185 8.78 4.93 -9.29
C GLU A 185 8.15 5.99 -8.41
N TYR A 186 6.98 6.44 -8.82
CA TYR A 186 6.03 7.15 -8.01
C TYR A 186 4.96 6.18 -7.51
N GLN A 187 4.63 6.28 -6.24
CA GLN A 187 3.59 5.49 -5.59
C GLN A 187 2.59 6.42 -4.92
N ASN A 188 1.31 6.19 -5.18
CA ASN A 188 0.21 6.80 -4.45
C ASN A 188 -0.55 5.70 -3.73
N THR A 189 -0.74 5.85 -2.43
CA THR A 189 -1.52 4.92 -1.61
C THR A 189 -2.57 5.70 -0.84
N VAL A 190 -3.80 5.19 -0.85
CA VAL A 190 -4.91 5.69 -0.04
C VAL A 190 -5.27 4.59 0.94
N SER A 191 -5.12 4.83 2.24
CA SER A 191 -5.57 3.92 3.30
C SER A 191 -6.73 4.54 4.08
N PHE A 192 -7.72 3.72 4.36
CA PHE A 192 -8.84 4.06 5.23
C PHE A 192 -8.53 3.45 6.59
N ASN A 193 -8.48 4.29 7.61
CA ASN A 193 -8.05 3.86 8.94
C ASN A 193 -9.15 4.17 9.94
N ASP A 194 -9.69 3.11 10.53
CA ASP A 194 -10.61 3.12 11.67
C ASP A 194 -9.83 2.53 12.85
N MET A 195 -9.41 3.41 13.75
CA MET A 195 -8.47 3.10 14.84
C MET A 195 -9.23 3.01 16.15
N GLU A 196 -9.26 1.83 16.75
CA GLU A 196 -9.86 1.63 18.07
C GLU A 196 -8.96 2.19 19.17
N LEU A 197 -9.53 2.90 20.15
CA LEU A 197 -8.83 3.42 21.31
C LEU A 197 -9.09 2.55 22.56
N ASP A 198 -8.06 2.40 23.41
CA ASP A 198 -8.14 1.58 24.62
C ASP A 198 -9.13 2.13 25.66
N ASN A 199 -9.50 3.42 25.56
CA ASN A 199 -10.53 4.05 26.39
C ASN A 199 -11.96 3.81 25.89
N GLY A 200 -12.13 3.01 24.82
CA GLY A 200 -13.42 2.68 24.21
C GLY A 200 -13.90 3.65 23.15
N GLY A 201 -13.06 4.62 22.77
CA GLY A 201 -13.28 5.49 21.62
C GLY A 201 -12.76 4.88 20.32
N ALA A 202 -12.91 5.62 19.23
CA ALA A 202 -12.35 5.29 17.92
C ALA A 202 -12.09 6.58 17.10
N LEU A 203 -11.00 6.57 16.32
CA LEU A 203 -10.67 7.66 15.39
C LEU A 203 -10.63 7.15 13.96
N GLU A 204 -11.24 7.90 13.06
CA GLU A 204 -11.24 7.60 11.65
C GLU A 204 -10.41 8.64 10.87
N SER A 205 -9.59 8.18 9.94
CA SER A 205 -8.90 9.06 8.99
C SER A 205 -8.55 8.35 7.69
N ARG A 206 -8.65 9.09 6.58
CA ARG A 206 -8.18 8.65 5.28
C ARG A 206 -6.80 9.22 5.02
N ILE A 207 -5.76 8.40 5.14
CA ILE A 207 -4.38 8.79 4.87
C ILE A 207 -4.05 8.56 3.40
N ILE A 208 -3.53 9.60 2.75
CA ILE A 208 -2.97 9.52 1.40
C ILE A 208 -1.46 9.62 1.53
N THR A 209 -0.74 8.65 0.97
CA THR A 209 0.72 8.68 0.92
C THR A 209 1.18 8.81 -0.54
N ASN A 210 2.00 9.83 -0.81
CA ASN A 210 2.67 10.03 -2.08
C ASN A 210 4.16 9.78 -1.88
N ALA A 211 4.75 8.86 -2.63
CA ALA A 211 6.16 8.49 -2.46
C ALA A 211 6.90 8.49 -3.79
N LEU A 212 8.16 8.92 -3.74
CA LEU A 212 9.15 8.72 -4.80
C LEU A 212 10.16 7.71 -4.31
N ASN A 213 10.24 6.58 -4.99
CA ASN A 213 11.04 5.42 -4.63
C ASN A 213 12.19 5.20 -5.62
N ILE A 214 13.29 4.70 -5.08
CA ILE A 214 14.34 4.06 -5.86
C ILE A 214 14.56 2.66 -5.29
N GLY A 215 14.81 1.70 -6.17
CA GLY A 215 14.93 0.31 -5.74
C GLY A 215 15.76 -0.56 -6.67
N ILE A 216 15.96 -1.78 -6.21
CA ILE A 216 16.60 -2.85 -6.95
C ILE A 216 15.61 -3.99 -7.18
N SER A 217 15.75 -4.68 -8.30
CA SER A 217 14.95 -5.87 -8.62
C SER A 217 15.86 -7.04 -9.01
N TYR A 218 15.43 -8.23 -8.63
CA TYR A 218 16.05 -9.51 -8.96
C TYR A 218 15.02 -10.40 -9.65
N SER A 219 15.31 -10.82 -10.89
CA SER A 219 14.44 -11.66 -11.73
C SER A 219 15.02 -13.07 -11.89
N PHE A 220 14.14 -14.11 -11.81
CA PHE A 220 14.49 -15.52 -11.98
C PHE A 220 13.33 -16.37 -12.49
#